data_d852339d614aeb07c58f11119bb1fad5
#
_entry.id   d852339d614aeb07c58f11119bb1fad5
#
_cell.length_a   1.000
_cell.length_b   1.000
_cell.length_c   1.000
_cell.angle_alpha   90.00
_cell.angle_beta   90.00
_cell.angle_gamma   90.00
#
_symmetry.space_group_name_H-M   'P 1'
#
loop_
_entity.id
_entity.type
_entity.pdbx_description
1 polymer ?
#
loop_
_entity_poly.entity_id
_entity_poly.type
_entity_poly.pdbx_seq_one_letter_code
_entity_poly.pdbx_strand_id
1 'polypeptide(L)'
;MSEYVHYGEDVEVLTDDEEELTAEILEIMATTNRRAFDRHRHAVRDAHAKSHGFLKGELVVPDLPSHLRQGVFARPSTYPVVIRLSSAPGDIHADTIPAPRGMAIKIIGVEGERLLPQDAGRNQDLLLVNIPTLSFGTIGKYRQLIGLLEKNADNPAFLQRAIAGVARGVEAAVEAVGIEPGATLRGLARDNDHLLGETYHSMAAVRFGDYIAKISAAPLSDNVRALTGKDVGTVGDSTMRDLVVEHFRNEGAEYQLRAQLCRDIDKMPVEDAAVLWPEGLSPHQPVATLRIPKQDAYSPARRVYGDDVLSFNPWHGVKAHQPLGSIMRVRIAAYERSTQRRHEWNAQPRVEPETIGEIPD
;
A
#
# COMPACT_ATOMS: atom_id res chain seq x y z
N MET A 1 24.11 -18.24 -16.11
CA MET A 1 23.18 -18.22 -14.95
C MET A 1 22.44 -16.89 -15.01
N SER A 2 21.15 -16.87 -14.72
CA SER A 2 20.36 -15.63 -14.66
C SER A 2 20.97 -14.67 -13.64
N GLU A 3 21.02 -13.38 -13.94
CA GLU A 3 21.47 -12.33 -13.02
C GLU A 3 20.49 -12.14 -11.85
N TYR A 4 19.24 -12.60 -12.01
CA TYR A 4 18.14 -12.45 -11.07
C TYR A 4 17.61 -13.80 -10.59
N VAL A 5 17.11 -13.83 -9.36
CA VAL A 5 16.48 -15.00 -8.76
C VAL A 5 15.16 -15.30 -9.47
N HIS A 6 15.03 -16.53 -9.98
CA HIS A 6 13.78 -16.99 -10.55
C HIS A 6 12.75 -17.27 -9.46
N TYR A 7 11.50 -16.95 -9.76
CA TYR A 7 10.38 -17.37 -8.92
C TYR A 7 10.20 -18.90 -9.03
N GLY A 8 10.04 -19.53 -7.89
CA GLY A 8 9.65 -20.93 -7.72
C GLY A 8 8.71 -21.03 -6.51
N GLU A 9 7.95 -22.10 -6.39
CA GLU A 9 7.05 -22.30 -5.24
C GLU A 9 7.80 -22.45 -3.91
N ASP A 10 9.08 -22.76 -3.97
CA ASP A 10 10.01 -22.92 -2.85
C ASP A 10 10.59 -21.60 -2.31
N VAL A 11 10.30 -20.46 -2.94
CA VAL A 11 10.76 -19.14 -2.46
C VAL A 11 10.01 -18.66 -1.22
N GLU A 12 8.84 -19.22 -0.95
CA GLU A 12 8.04 -18.97 0.24
C GLU A 12 8.18 -20.13 1.23
N VAL A 13 8.36 -19.80 2.50
CA VAL A 13 8.47 -20.75 3.60
C VAL A 13 7.31 -20.56 4.56
N LEU A 14 6.37 -21.50 4.55
CA LEU A 14 5.26 -21.51 5.50
C LEU A 14 5.75 -22.02 6.86
N THR A 15 5.27 -21.37 7.94
CA THR A 15 5.50 -21.83 9.32
C THR A 15 4.30 -22.62 9.82
N ASP A 16 4.53 -23.59 10.72
CA ASP A 16 3.48 -24.48 11.25
C ASP A 16 2.39 -23.72 12.02
N ASP A 17 2.70 -22.54 12.56
CA ASP A 17 1.81 -21.68 13.35
C ASP A 17 1.09 -20.59 12.53
N GLU A 18 1.32 -20.50 11.21
CA GLU A 18 0.82 -19.39 10.39
C GLU A 18 -0.71 -19.32 10.35
N GLU A 19 -1.39 -20.45 10.35
CA GLU A 19 -2.85 -20.50 10.37
C GLU A 19 -3.41 -19.99 11.71
N GLU A 20 -2.82 -20.41 12.85
CA GLU A 20 -3.21 -19.95 14.18
C GLU A 20 -2.98 -18.44 14.34
N LEU A 21 -1.78 -17.95 13.95
CA LEU A 21 -1.46 -16.53 13.98
C LEU A 21 -2.40 -15.71 13.10
N THR A 22 -2.76 -16.23 11.93
CA THR A 22 -3.75 -15.59 11.04
C THR A 22 -5.10 -15.45 11.73
N ALA A 23 -5.59 -16.52 12.37
CA ALA A 23 -6.87 -16.48 13.08
C ALA A 23 -6.85 -15.44 14.22
N GLU A 24 -5.79 -15.40 15.04
CA GLU A 24 -5.65 -14.42 16.12
C GLU A 24 -5.60 -12.97 15.58
N ILE A 25 -4.87 -12.72 14.49
CA ILE A 25 -4.80 -11.41 13.83
C ILE A 25 -6.20 -10.95 13.40
N LEU A 26 -6.97 -11.84 12.78
CA LEU A 26 -8.31 -11.52 12.31
C LEU A 26 -9.29 -11.20 13.45
N GLU A 27 -9.17 -11.83 14.61
CA GLU A 27 -9.97 -11.52 15.79
C GLU A 27 -9.61 -10.15 16.39
N ILE A 28 -8.32 -9.83 16.49
CA ILE A 28 -7.86 -8.50 16.94
C ILE A 28 -8.36 -7.40 15.99
N MET A 29 -8.25 -7.61 14.67
CA MET A 29 -8.76 -6.69 13.68
C MET A 29 -10.28 -6.51 13.79
N ALA A 30 -11.03 -7.60 14.00
CA ALA A 30 -12.48 -7.54 14.18
C ALA A 30 -12.88 -6.66 15.38
N THR A 31 -12.18 -6.79 16.49
CA THR A 31 -12.40 -5.99 17.70
C THR A 31 -12.11 -4.50 17.44
N THR A 32 -10.98 -4.21 16.80
CA THR A 32 -10.57 -2.84 16.46
C THR A 32 -11.60 -2.17 15.54
N ASN A 33 -12.07 -2.90 14.52
CA ASN A 33 -13.06 -2.40 13.59
C ASN A 33 -14.42 -2.11 14.22
N ARG A 34 -14.84 -2.95 15.15
CA ARG A 34 -16.07 -2.70 15.92
C ARG A 34 -15.96 -1.39 16.69
N ARG A 35 -14.84 -1.15 17.37
CA ARG A 35 -14.60 0.11 18.10
C ARG A 35 -14.61 1.32 17.18
N ALA A 36 -13.98 1.22 15.99
CA ALA A 36 -13.99 2.30 15.00
C ALA A 36 -15.41 2.58 14.47
N PHE A 37 -16.18 1.51 14.17
CA PHE A 37 -17.57 1.65 13.75
C PHE A 37 -18.44 2.31 14.84
N ASP A 38 -18.31 1.88 16.09
CA ASP A 38 -19.10 2.45 17.21
C ASP A 38 -18.80 3.94 17.41
N ARG A 39 -17.55 4.36 17.16
CA ARG A 39 -17.10 5.77 17.23
C ARG A 39 -17.65 6.61 16.10
N HIS A 40 -17.50 6.13 14.86
CA HIS A 40 -17.82 6.92 13.67
C HIS A 40 -19.25 6.71 13.17
N ARG A 41 -19.98 5.69 13.67
CA ARG A 41 -21.28 5.23 13.15
C ARG A 41 -21.23 4.94 11.64
N HIS A 42 -20.03 4.62 11.15
CA HIS A 42 -19.71 4.31 9.77
C HIS A 42 -18.51 3.38 9.71
N ALA A 43 -18.57 2.33 8.90
CA ALA A 43 -17.46 1.40 8.77
C ALA A 43 -16.39 1.99 7.85
N VAL A 44 -15.18 2.08 8.38
CA VAL A 44 -14.00 2.53 7.63
C VAL A 44 -13.08 1.35 7.31
N ARG A 45 -12.07 1.57 6.48
CA ARG A 45 -11.04 0.56 6.20
C ARG A 45 -10.21 0.27 7.42
N ASP A 46 -9.80 -0.99 7.58
CA ASP A 46 -8.97 -1.48 8.71
C ASP A 46 -7.55 -0.89 8.70
N ALA A 47 -7.11 -0.44 7.55
CA ALA A 47 -5.86 0.30 7.37
C ALA A 47 -6.07 1.38 6.32
N HIS A 48 -5.31 2.47 6.41
CA HIS A 48 -5.44 3.59 5.48
C HIS A 48 -6.89 4.14 5.41
N ALA A 49 -7.55 4.30 6.57
CA ALA A 49 -8.94 4.72 6.65
C ALA A 49 -9.19 6.10 6.07
N LYS A 50 -8.29 7.07 6.36
CA LYS A 50 -8.42 8.44 5.88
C LYS A 50 -7.91 8.60 4.46
N SER A 51 -8.79 8.99 3.55
CA SER A 51 -8.46 9.33 2.15
C SER A 51 -8.12 10.82 1.99
N HIS A 52 -7.21 11.10 1.06
CA HIS A 52 -6.80 12.45 0.69
C HIS A 52 -7.12 12.79 -0.76
N GLY A 53 -7.34 11.79 -1.61
CA GLY A 53 -7.72 11.97 -3.00
C GLY A 53 -8.04 10.65 -3.69
N PHE A 54 -8.96 10.76 -4.67
CA PHE A 54 -9.28 9.70 -5.64
C PHE A 54 -9.06 10.28 -7.03
N LEU A 55 -8.15 9.67 -7.76
CA LEU A 55 -7.64 10.20 -9.01
C LEU A 55 -7.83 9.18 -10.14
N LYS A 56 -8.22 9.66 -11.31
CA LYS A 56 -8.19 8.91 -12.55
C LYS A 56 -6.85 9.18 -13.25
N GLY A 57 -6.29 8.17 -13.90
CA GLY A 57 -5.04 8.33 -14.63
C GLY A 57 -4.82 7.19 -15.61
N GLU A 58 -3.59 7.13 -16.11
CA GLU A 58 -3.12 6.11 -17.04
C GLU A 58 -1.80 5.54 -16.57
N LEU A 59 -1.62 4.23 -16.71
CA LEU A 59 -0.34 3.56 -16.58
C LEU A 59 0.19 3.26 -17.98
N VAL A 60 1.26 3.93 -18.38
CA VAL A 60 1.89 3.78 -19.69
C VAL A 60 3.10 2.87 -19.55
N VAL A 61 3.02 1.68 -20.12
CA VAL A 61 4.11 0.70 -20.21
C VAL A 61 4.86 0.90 -21.53
N PRO A 62 6.15 1.26 -21.50
CA PRO A 62 6.96 1.40 -22.72
C PRO A 62 7.45 0.03 -23.23
N ASP A 63 8.22 0.01 -24.31
CA ASP A 63 9.01 -1.16 -24.66
C ASP A 63 10.15 -1.35 -23.63
N LEU A 64 10.22 -2.54 -23.04
CA LEU A 64 11.12 -2.86 -21.93
C LEU A 64 12.16 -3.90 -22.32
N PRO A 65 13.31 -3.95 -21.63
CA PRO A 65 14.23 -5.08 -21.72
C PRO A 65 13.55 -6.40 -21.32
N SER A 66 14.01 -7.52 -21.87
CA SER A 66 13.36 -8.84 -21.73
C SER A 66 13.08 -9.25 -20.28
N HIS A 67 14.02 -8.99 -19.36
CA HIS A 67 13.87 -9.32 -17.93
C HIS A 67 12.78 -8.49 -17.21
N LEU A 68 12.38 -7.35 -17.76
CA LEU A 68 11.30 -6.51 -17.23
C LEU A 68 9.96 -6.73 -17.94
N ARG A 69 9.92 -7.47 -19.05
CA ARG A 69 8.69 -7.80 -19.80
C ARG A 69 7.91 -8.90 -19.09
N GLN A 70 7.31 -8.58 -17.95
CA GLN A 70 6.65 -9.56 -17.08
C GLN A 70 5.22 -9.12 -16.73
N GLY A 71 4.27 -10.04 -16.77
CA GLY A 71 2.88 -9.80 -16.36
C GLY A 71 2.25 -8.57 -17.03
N VAL A 72 1.78 -7.60 -16.23
CA VAL A 72 1.22 -6.31 -16.73
C VAL A 72 2.19 -5.55 -17.61
N PHE A 73 3.50 -5.74 -17.42
CA PHE A 73 4.57 -5.06 -18.14
C PHE A 73 5.10 -5.85 -19.34
N ALA A 74 4.45 -6.96 -19.74
CA ALA A 74 4.97 -7.88 -20.76
C ALA A 74 5.07 -7.25 -22.17
N ARG A 75 4.27 -6.25 -22.46
CA ARG A 75 4.23 -5.54 -23.75
C ARG A 75 3.88 -4.07 -23.57
N PRO A 76 4.28 -3.19 -24.52
CA PRO A 76 3.84 -1.82 -24.54
C PRO A 76 2.31 -1.73 -24.49
N SER A 77 1.80 -0.96 -23.54
CA SER A 77 0.36 -0.85 -23.27
C SER A 77 0.05 0.43 -22.51
N THR A 78 -1.19 0.89 -22.61
CA THR A 78 -1.71 1.95 -21.75
C THR A 78 -2.96 1.42 -21.06
N TYR A 79 -2.95 1.43 -19.74
CA TYR A 79 -4.07 0.97 -18.90
C TYR A 79 -4.71 2.16 -18.19
N PRO A 80 -6.03 2.27 -18.15
CA PRO A 80 -6.69 3.20 -17.24
C PRO A 80 -6.46 2.77 -15.80
N VAL A 81 -6.26 3.76 -14.91
CA VAL A 81 -6.01 3.49 -13.48
C VAL A 81 -6.85 4.39 -12.58
N VAL A 82 -7.17 3.87 -11.40
CA VAL A 82 -7.70 4.63 -10.26
C VAL A 82 -6.66 4.64 -9.16
N ILE A 83 -6.37 5.83 -8.63
CA ILE A 83 -5.42 6.01 -7.55
C ILE A 83 -6.14 6.53 -6.31
N ARG A 84 -5.86 5.92 -5.15
CA ARG A 84 -6.30 6.41 -3.86
C ARG A 84 -5.09 6.82 -3.02
N LEU A 85 -5.05 8.09 -2.63
CA LEU A 85 -4.09 8.62 -1.66
C LEU A 85 -4.69 8.59 -0.26
N SER A 86 -3.92 8.17 0.75
CA SER A 86 -4.45 7.92 2.10
C SER A 86 -3.38 8.01 3.18
N SER A 87 -3.82 8.02 4.43
CA SER A 87 -2.96 7.83 5.60
C SER A 87 -3.38 6.59 6.39
N ALA A 88 -2.40 5.80 6.86
CA ALA A 88 -2.62 4.86 7.95
C ALA A 88 -2.90 5.66 9.23
N PRO A 89 -3.60 5.19 10.21
CA PRO A 89 -4.05 3.84 10.52
C PRO A 89 -5.47 3.49 10.02
N GLY A 90 -6.06 2.45 10.62
CA GLY A 90 -7.46 2.01 10.42
C GLY A 90 -8.49 2.86 11.18
N ASP A 91 -8.16 4.10 11.51
CA ASP A 91 -9.04 5.09 12.12
C ASP A 91 -8.74 6.47 11.53
N ILE A 92 -9.71 7.40 11.62
CA ILE A 92 -9.57 8.74 11.06
C ILE A 92 -8.97 9.67 12.11
N HIS A 93 -7.76 10.17 11.83
CA HIS A 93 -7.06 11.13 12.69
C HIS A 93 -6.77 12.44 11.98
N ALA A 94 -6.50 13.50 12.76
CA ALA A 94 -6.01 14.77 12.24
C ALA A 94 -4.64 14.62 11.55
N ASP A 95 -4.39 15.39 10.49
CA ASP A 95 -3.12 15.35 9.75
C ASP A 95 -1.93 15.93 10.55
N THR A 96 -2.21 16.55 11.68
CA THR A 96 -1.21 16.99 12.68
C THR A 96 -0.48 15.81 13.34
N ILE A 97 -1.06 14.60 13.26
CA ILE A 97 -0.44 13.37 13.76
C ILE A 97 0.31 12.72 12.59
N PRO A 98 1.65 12.62 12.63
CA PRO A 98 2.41 11.94 11.59
C PRO A 98 1.93 10.50 11.44
N ALA A 99 1.72 10.07 10.20
CA ALA A 99 1.29 8.71 9.89
C ALA A 99 1.85 8.27 8.52
N PRO A 100 2.11 6.98 8.29
CA PRO A 100 2.49 6.49 6.97
C PRO A 100 1.46 6.89 5.91
N ARG A 101 1.93 7.27 4.73
CA ARG A 101 1.09 7.65 3.58
C ARG A 101 0.98 6.47 2.62
N GLY A 102 -0.20 6.30 2.03
CA GLY A 102 -0.47 5.23 1.08
C GLY A 102 -0.86 5.75 -0.30
N MET A 103 -0.38 5.04 -1.32
CA MET A 103 -0.82 5.16 -2.71
C MET A 103 -1.29 3.79 -3.16
N ALA A 104 -2.61 3.61 -3.27
CA ALA A 104 -3.19 2.41 -3.87
C ALA A 104 -3.52 2.70 -5.33
N ILE A 105 -3.09 1.83 -6.23
CA ILE A 105 -3.29 1.94 -7.68
C ILE A 105 -4.07 0.72 -8.13
N LYS A 106 -5.24 0.92 -8.75
CA LYS A 106 -6.03 -0.11 -9.41
C LYS A 106 -5.84 0.05 -10.93
N ILE A 107 -5.23 -0.94 -11.55
CA ILE A 107 -5.02 -1.02 -13.00
C ILE A 107 -6.19 -1.79 -13.59
N ILE A 108 -6.94 -1.18 -14.53
CA ILE A 108 -8.18 -1.73 -15.09
C ILE A 108 -7.88 -2.42 -16.42
N GLY A 109 -8.52 -3.56 -16.68
CA GLY A 109 -8.42 -4.26 -17.97
C GLY A 109 -7.19 -5.15 -18.11
N VAL A 110 -6.63 -5.63 -17.00
CA VAL A 110 -5.48 -6.53 -17.00
C VAL A 110 -5.91 -7.97 -17.31
N GLU A 111 -5.31 -8.55 -18.32
CA GLU A 111 -5.51 -9.95 -18.71
C GLU A 111 -4.50 -10.87 -18.02
N GLY A 112 -4.89 -12.11 -17.79
CA GLY A 112 -4.04 -13.15 -17.21
C GLY A 112 -4.77 -14.03 -16.20
N GLU A 113 -4.12 -15.11 -15.78
CA GLU A 113 -4.65 -16.02 -14.78
C GLU A 113 -4.79 -15.32 -13.43
N ARG A 114 -6.00 -15.37 -12.85
CA ARG A 114 -6.31 -14.68 -11.59
C ARG A 114 -5.73 -15.38 -10.37
N LEU A 115 -5.37 -14.58 -9.36
CA LEU A 115 -4.87 -15.08 -8.07
C LEU A 115 -5.96 -15.75 -7.24
N LEU A 116 -7.14 -15.13 -7.18
CA LEU A 116 -8.27 -15.62 -6.41
C LEU A 116 -9.34 -16.17 -7.36
N PRO A 117 -9.80 -17.43 -7.19
CA PRO A 117 -10.80 -18.03 -8.07
C PRO A 117 -12.12 -17.27 -8.13
N GLN A 118 -12.49 -16.59 -7.04
CA GLN A 118 -13.71 -15.77 -6.94
C GLN A 118 -13.55 -14.37 -7.54
N ASP A 119 -12.35 -13.96 -7.92
CA ASP A 119 -12.08 -12.66 -8.54
C ASP A 119 -12.37 -12.73 -10.04
N ALA A 120 -13.61 -12.41 -10.42
CA ALA A 120 -14.02 -12.34 -11.82
C ALA A 120 -13.57 -11.04 -12.52
N GLY A 121 -13.02 -10.08 -11.77
CA GLY A 121 -12.58 -8.78 -12.30
C GLY A 121 -11.30 -8.88 -13.13
N ARG A 122 -11.07 -7.86 -13.95
CA ARG A 122 -9.86 -7.70 -14.78
C ARG A 122 -8.97 -6.59 -14.24
N ASN A 123 -8.84 -6.51 -12.91
CA ASN A 123 -8.07 -5.48 -12.24
C ASN A 123 -6.79 -6.06 -11.63
N GLN A 124 -5.74 -5.22 -11.57
CA GLN A 124 -4.54 -5.47 -10.80
C GLN A 124 -4.35 -4.35 -9.80
N ASP A 125 -4.32 -4.68 -8.52
CA ASP A 125 -4.10 -3.70 -7.47
C ASP A 125 -2.63 -3.68 -7.03
N LEU A 126 -2.07 -2.47 -6.88
CA LEU A 126 -0.78 -2.23 -6.27
C LEU A 126 -0.99 -1.33 -5.04
N LEU A 127 -0.65 -1.84 -3.87
CA LEU A 127 -0.78 -1.10 -2.61
C LEU A 127 0.61 -0.70 -2.11
N LEU A 128 0.87 0.60 -2.15
CA LEU A 128 2.18 1.16 -1.87
C LEU A 128 2.11 2.12 -0.67
N VAL A 129 3.19 2.19 0.11
CA VAL A 129 3.34 3.06 1.28
C VAL A 129 4.66 3.83 1.17
N ASN A 130 4.72 5.04 1.72
CA ASN A 130 5.92 5.90 1.66
C ASN A 130 7.10 5.41 2.55
N ILE A 131 7.08 4.16 2.99
CA ILE A 131 8.13 3.50 3.75
C ILE A 131 8.58 2.25 2.98
N PRO A 132 9.89 2.05 2.73
CA PRO A 132 10.38 0.95 1.89
C PRO A 132 10.32 -0.43 2.57
N THR A 133 10.18 -0.47 3.89
CA THR A 133 10.13 -1.70 4.69
C THR A 133 8.97 -1.66 5.69
N LEU A 134 8.57 -2.83 6.15
CA LEU A 134 7.55 -2.99 7.18
C LEU A 134 8.25 -3.42 8.49
N SER A 135 8.25 -2.58 9.52
CA SER A 135 8.98 -2.82 10.79
C SER A 135 8.63 -4.16 11.46
N PHE A 136 7.42 -4.66 11.23
CA PHE A 136 6.93 -5.97 11.66
C PHE A 136 6.85 -6.92 10.45
N GLY A 137 7.97 -7.16 9.80
CA GLY A 137 8.08 -7.83 8.48
C GLY A 137 7.59 -9.27 8.41
N THR A 138 7.32 -9.94 9.53
CA THR A 138 6.77 -11.31 9.59
C THR A 138 5.43 -11.34 10.28
N ILE A 139 4.63 -12.39 10.03
CA ILE A 139 3.29 -12.55 10.63
C ILE A 139 3.35 -12.57 12.17
N GLY A 140 4.35 -13.24 12.75
CA GLY A 140 4.51 -13.30 14.22
C GLY A 140 4.77 -11.93 14.85
N LYS A 141 5.69 -11.12 14.27
CA LYS A 141 5.95 -9.75 14.72
C LYS A 141 4.71 -8.85 14.55
N TYR A 142 3.98 -9.03 13.44
CA TYR A 142 2.73 -8.28 13.19
C TYR A 142 1.66 -8.58 14.24
N ARG A 143 1.46 -9.86 14.56
CA ARG A 143 0.52 -10.29 15.59
C ARG A 143 0.87 -9.67 16.95
N GLN A 144 2.17 -9.67 17.34
CA GLN A 144 2.62 -9.05 18.58
C GLN A 144 2.29 -7.54 18.63
N LEU A 145 2.58 -6.82 17.55
CA LEU A 145 2.31 -5.38 17.45
C LEU A 145 0.81 -5.07 17.59
N ILE A 146 -0.05 -5.72 16.79
CA ILE A 146 -1.49 -5.42 16.84
C ILE A 146 -2.13 -5.84 18.17
N GLY A 147 -1.66 -6.91 18.78
CA GLY A 147 -2.11 -7.33 20.11
C GLY A 147 -1.75 -6.31 21.20
N LEU A 148 -0.58 -5.67 21.09
CA LEU A 148 -0.20 -4.60 22.00
C LEU A 148 -1.02 -3.33 21.76
N LEU A 149 -1.27 -2.94 20.50
CA LEU A 149 -2.13 -1.81 20.16
C LEU A 149 -3.56 -2.03 20.67
N GLU A 150 -4.08 -3.24 20.53
CA GLU A 150 -5.41 -3.61 21.02
C GLU A 150 -5.50 -3.49 22.57
N LYS A 151 -4.53 -4.05 23.29
CA LYS A 151 -4.45 -3.96 24.78
C LYS A 151 -4.38 -2.51 25.29
N ASN A 152 -3.85 -1.58 24.48
CA ASN A 152 -3.70 -0.16 24.82
C ASN A 152 -4.70 0.73 24.05
N ALA A 153 -5.76 0.17 23.51
CA ALA A 153 -6.73 0.89 22.67
C ALA A 153 -7.39 2.08 23.40
N ASP A 154 -7.52 2.00 24.73
CA ASP A 154 -8.10 3.06 25.56
C ASP A 154 -7.07 4.10 26.05
N ASN A 155 -5.80 4.02 25.58
CA ASN A 155 -4.75 4.98 25.89
C ASN A 155 -4.37 5.83 24.65
N PRO A 156 -5.03 6.99 24.43
CA PRO A 156 -4.80 7.81 23.25
C PRO A 156 -3.34 8.28 23.09
N ALA A 157 -2.67 8.60 24.20
CA ALA A 157 -1.28 9.06 24.16
C ALA A 157 -0.30 7.94 23.76
N PHE A 158 -0.60 6.70 24.13
CA PHE A 158 0.15 5.52 23.68
C PHE A 158 -0.07 5.28 22.18
N LEU A 159 -1.34 5.28 21.73
CA LEU A 159 -1.67 5.06 20.32
C LEU A 159 -1.05 6.12 19.41
N GLN A 160 -1.12 7.39 19.77
CA GLN A 160 -0.51 8.48 19.02
C GLN A 160 1.01 8.30 18.90
N ARG A 161 1.69 7.94 20.01
CA ARG A 161 3.14 7.66 19.99
C ARG A 161 3.49 6.45 19.13
N ALA A 162 2.70 5.38 19.22
CA ALA A 162 2.91 4.18 18.41
C ALA A 162 2.73 4.46 16.90
N ILE A 163 1.66 5.18 16.51
CA ILE A 163 1.40 5.56 15.12
C ILE A 163 2.51 6.48 14.59
N ALA A 164 2.87 7.50 15.35
CA ALA A 164 3.95 8.44 14.98
C ALA A 164 5.32 7.73 14.92
N GLY A 165 5.56 6.74 15.77
CA GLY A 165 6.77 5.94 15.74
C GLY A 165 6.86 5.06 14.49
N VAL A 166 5.79 4.39 14.12
CA VAL A 166 5.72 3.61 12.86
C VAL A 166 5.92 4.54 11.66
N ALA A 167 5.32 5.74 11.68
CA ALA A 167 5.48 6.72 10.59
C ALA A 167 6.91 7.22 10.42
N ARG A 168 7.63 7.40 11.54
CA ARG A 168 9.01 7.89 11.54
C ARG A 168 10.04 6.77 11.35
N GLY A 169 9.61 5.50 11.28
CA GLY A 169 10.53 4.37 11.25
C GLY A 169 11.43 4.29 12.50
N VAL A 170 11.02 4.90 13.62
CA VAL A 170 11.87 5.12 14.79
C VAL A 170 11.90 3.88 15.68
N GLU A 171 13.12 3.50 16.09
CA GLU A 171 13.42 2.46 17.07
C GLU A 171 12.54 2.53 18.33
N ALA A 172 12.29 3.72 18.85
CA ALA A 172 11.55 3.94 20.08
C ALA A 172 10.09 3.44 20.06
N ALA A 173 9.46 3.35 18.90
CA ALA A 173 8.10 2.77 18.81
C ALA A 173 8.16 1.25 18.80
N VAL A 174 9.21 0.71 18.23
CA VAL A 174 9.48 -0.73 18.15
C VAL A 174 10.05 -1.23 19.47
N GLU A 175 10.92 -0.44 20.12
CA GLU A 175 11.41 -0.70 21.49
C GLU A 175 10.30 -0.62 22.53
N ALA A 176 9.39 0.34 22.42
CA ALA A 176 8.23 0.45 23.33
C ALA A 176 7.29 -0.75 23.25
N VAL A 177 7.40 -1.54 22.18
CA VAL A 177 6.65 -2.79 21.93
C VAL A 177 7.51 -4.04 22.13
N GLY A 178 8.79 -3.89 22.59
CA GLY A 178 9.67 -5.03 22.87
C GLY A 178 10.18 -5.76 21.60
N ILE A 179 10.19 -5.09 20.45
CA ILE A 179 10.71 -5.62 19.19
C ILE A 179 12.05 -4.91 18.93
N GLU A 180 13.13 -5.66 18.74
CA GLU A 180 14.44 -5.06 18.44
C GLU A 180 14.45 -4.42 17.04
N PRO A 181 14.82 -3.12 16.94
CA PRO A 181 14.83 -2.42 15.66
C PRO A 181 16.06 -2.78 14.82
N GLY A 182 15.82 -3.03 13.56
CA GLY A 182 16.92 -3.19 12.59
C GLY A 182 17.65 -1.86 12.35
N ALA A 183 18.97 -1.91 12.21
CA ALA A 183 19.86 -0.74 12.05
C ALA A 183 19.50 0.20 10.86
N THR A 184 18.66 -0.23 9.95
CA THR A 184 18.26 0.49 8.73
C THR A 184 17.17 1.54 8.96
N LEU A 185 16.42 1.45 10.06
CA LEU A 185 15.29 2.35 10.36
C LEU A 185 15.74 3.75 10.85
N ARG A 186 16.99 3.90 11.28
CA ARG A 186 17.53 5.14 11.87
C ARG A 186 17.57 6.34 10.91
N GLY A 187 17.44 6.13 9.61
CA GLY A 187 17.53 7.18 8.60
C GLY A 187 16.19 7.62 7.99
N LEU A 188 15.09 6.99 8.40
CA LEU A 188 13.78 7.17 7.74
C LEU A 188 12.78 8.00 8.56
N ALA A 189 13.22 8.64 9.65
CA ALA A 189 12.41 9.56 10.42
C ALA A 189 12.02 10.76 9.53
N ARG A 190 10.81 10.71 8.98
CA ARG A 190 10.25 11.81 8.19
C ARG A 190 9.14 12.49 8.98
N ASP A 191 9.21 13.79 9.04
CA ASP A 191 8.12 14.64 9.50
C ASP A 191 6.98 14.66 8.46
N ASN A 192 6.01 15.54 8.58
CA ASN A 192 4.88 15.63 7.66
C ASN A 192 5.29 16.22 6.29
N ASP A 193 6.06 15.46 5.53
CA ASP A 193 6.43 15.81 4.17
C ASP A 193 5.22 15.79 3.22
N HIS A 194 5.32 16.55 2.13
CA HIS A 194 4.26 16.64 1.14
C HIS A 194 4.03 15.29 0.45
N LEU A 195 2.82 14.70 0.64
CA LEU A 195 2.53 13.35 0.18
C LEU A 195 2.71 13.14 -1.33
N LEU A 196 2.56 14.17 -2.17
CA LEU A 196 2.82 14.06 -3.62
C LEU A 196 4.31 14.02 -3.98
N GLY A 197 5.20 14.44 -3.08
CA GLY A 197 6.65 14.37 -3.24
C GLY A 197 7.29 13.07 -2.75
N GLU A 198 6.49 12.15 -2.19
CA GLU A 198 6.98 10.91 -1.61
C GLU A 198 7.21 9.81 -2.65
N THR A 199 8.17 8.92 -2.37
CA THR A 199 8.28 7.64 -3.06
C THR A 199 7.50 6.58 -2.29
N TYR A 200 6.66 5.84 -2.98
CA TYR A 200 5.81 4.80 -2.41
C TYR A 200 6.34 3.40 -2.77
N HIS A 201 6.30 2.45 -1.84
CA HIS A 201 6.90 1.12 -1.93
C HIS A 201 5.91 0.01 -1.58
N SER A 202 6.02 -1.15 -2.21
CA SER A 202 5.24 -2.35 -1.85
C SER A 202 5.60 -2.91 -0.48
N MET A 203 6.74 -2.52 0.07
CA MET A 203 7.38 -3.03 1.29
C MET A 203 7.70 -4.52 1.23
N ALA A 204 6.70 -5.39 0.98
CA ALA A 204 6.85 -6.82 0.78
C ALA A 204 7.20 -7.14 -0.69
N ALA A 205 7.76 -8.32 -0.90
CA ALA A 205 8.06 -8.85 -2.22
C ALA A 205 6.79 -9.26 -2.97
N VAL A 206 6.90 -9.26 -4.30
CA VAL A 206 5.88 -9.77 -5.22
C VAL A 206 6.56 -10.66 -6.27
N ARG A 207 5.84 -11.63 -6.78
CA ARG A 207 6.20 -12.29 -8.02
C ARG A 207 6.21 -11.25 -9.15
N PHE A 208 7.22 -11.28 -9.98
CA PHE A 208 7.34 -10.42 -11.14
C PHE A 208 7.54 -11.29 -12.38
N GLY A 209 6.47 -11.97 -12.78
CA GLY A 209 6.52 -12.99 -13.82
C GLY A 209 7.40 -14.16 -13.44
N ASP A 210 8.53 -14.29 -14.13
CA ASP A 210 9.55 -15.34 -13.88
C ASP A 210 10.49 -14.99 -12.71
N TYR A 211 10.40 -13.79 -12.16
CA TYR A 211 11.30 -13.26 -11.13
C TYR A 211 10.55 -12.85 -9.86
N ILE A 212 11.32 -12.33 -8.90
CA ILE A 212 10.84 -11.77 -7.64
C ILE A 212 11.26 -10.30 -7.59
N ALA A 213 10.37 -9.39 -7.17
CA ALA A 213 10.66 -7.98 -7.09
C ALA A 213 10.00 -7.29 -5.89
N LYS A 214 10.48 -6.08 -5.56
CA LYS A 214 9.70 -5.06 -4.85
C LYS A 214 9.34 -3.96 -5.85
N ILE A 215 8.13 -3.40 -5.70
CA ILE A 215 7.60 -2.35 -6.58
C ILE A 215 7.67 -1.00 -5.87
N SER A 216 7.97 0.05 -6.61
CA SER A 216 7.89 1.43 -6.09
C SER A 216 7.35 2.40 -7.14
N ALA A 217 6.75 3.51 -6.65
CA ALA A 217 6.31 4.64 -7.46
C ALA A 217 7.02 5.90 -6.96
N ALA A 218 7.87 6.50 -7.78
CA ALA A 218 8.64 7.69 -7.43
C ALA A 218 8.19 8.91 -8.23
N PRO A 219 8.21 10.14 -7.65
CA PRO A 219 7.94 11.38 -8.37
C PRO A 219 8.78 11.48 -9.65
N LEU A 220 8.14 11.77 -10.79
CA LEU A 220 8.81 11.86 -12.08
C LEU A 220 8.75 13.27 -12.68
N SER A 221 7.57 13.89 -12.75
CA SER A 221 7.44 15.25 -13.26
C SER A 221 8.04 16.28 -12.31
N ASP A 222 8.56 17.37 -12.83
CA ASP A 222 9.31 18.37 -12.04
C ASP A 222 8.48 18.98 -10.92
N ASN A 223 7.18 19.19 -11.12
CA ASN A 223 6.28 19.77 -10.14
C ASN A 223 6.14 18.87 -8.88
N VAL A 224 5.99 17.54 -9.01
CA VAL A 224 5.94 16.64 -7.85
C VAL A 224 7.33 16.34 -7.29
N ARG A 225 8.39 16.34 -8.11
CA ARG A 225 9.78 16.23 -7.64
C ARG A 225 10.18 17.41 -6.76
N ALA A 226 9.71 18.62 -7.09
CA ALA A 226 9.94 19.82 -6.28
C ALA A 226 9.28 19.77 -4.89
N LEU A 227 8.37 18.83 -4.66
CA LEU A 227 7.71 18.61 -3.36
C LEU A 227 8.44 17.59 -2.48
N THR A 228 9.46 16.91 -2.99
CA THR A 228 10.21 15.89 -2.24
C THR A 228 10.91 16.51 -1.02
N GLY A 229 10.65 15.96 0.17
CA GLY A 229 11.21 16.44 1.43
C GLY A 229 10.69 17.82 1.87
N LYS A 230 9.61 18.32 1.26
CA LYS A 230 9.01 19.59 1.62
C LYS A 230 8.05 19.42 2.80
N ASP A 231 8.43 19.93 3.96
CA ASP A 231 7.55 20.00 5.12
C ASP A 231 6.32 20.87 4.81
N VAL A 232 5.15 20.36 5.13
CA VAL A 232 3.87 21.03 4.84
C VAL A 232 3.26 21.75 6.05
N GLY A 233 3.90 21.69 7.22
CA GLY A 233 3.44 22.40 8.41
C GLY A 233 1.95 22.16 8.67
N THR A 234 1.55 20.95 9.01
CA THR A 234 0.13 20.59 9.16
C THR A 234 -0.61 21.45 10.18
N VAL A 235 -1.58 22.22 9.75
CA VAL A 235 -2.30 23.22 10.56
C VAL A 235 -3.74 22.81 10.83
N GLY A 236 -4.23 21.70 10.28
CA GLY A 236 -5.63 21.28 10.42
C GLY A 236 -5.85 19.79 10.22
N ASP A 237 -7.11 19.40 10.37
CA ASP A 237 -7.50 17.98 10.30
C ASP A 237 -7.35 17.39 8.88
N SER A 238 -7.35 18.22 7.84
CA SER A 238 -7.41 17.78 6.43
C SER A 238 -6.37 18.43 5.53
N THR A 239 -5.28 18.95 6.07
CA THR A 239 -4.22 19.64 5.32
C THR A 239 -3.73 18.83 4.12
N MET A 240 -3.51 17.52 4.27
CA MET A 240 -3.04 16.67 3.19
C MET A 240 -4.03 16.54 2.03
N ARG A 241 -5.32 16.50 2.35
CA ARG A 241 -6.39 16.51 1.33
C ARG A 241 -6.42 17.83 0.56
N ASP A 242 -6.35 18.93 1.30
CA ASP A 242 -6.42 20.26 0.69
C ASP A 242 -5.25 20.48 -0.28
N LEU A 243 -4.05 20.04 0.07
CA LEU A 243 -2.87 20.05 -0.81
C LEU A 243 -3.09 19.19 -2.09
N VAL A 244 -3.68 18.00 -1.97
CA VAL A 244 -3.97 17.14 -3.13
C VAL A 244 -5.01 17.80 -4.04
N VAL A 245 -6.09 18.33 -3.45
CA VAL A 245 -7.17 18.99 -4.20
C VAL A 245 -6.64 20.23 -4.92
N GLU A 246 -5.85 21.06 -4.25
CA GLU A 246 -5.26 22.25 -4.84
C GLU A 246 -4.31 21.89 -5.99
N HIS A 247 -3.42 20.92 -5.80
CA HIS A 247 -2.48 20.48 -6.83
C HIS A 247 -3.22 20.02 -8.09
N PHE A 248 -4.12 19.04 -7.96
CA PHE A 248 -4.79 18.45 -9.13
C PHE A 248 -5.85 19.35 -9.76
N ARG A 249 -6.33 20.38 -9.06
CA ARG A 249 -7.13 21.43 -9.68
C ARG A 249 -6.33 22.30 -10.67
N ASN A 250 -5.03 22.45 -10.44
CA ASN A 250 -4.16 23.31 -11.22
C ASN A 250 -3.28 22.56 -12.19
N GLU A 251 -2.75 21.40 -11.80
CA GLU A 251 -1.71 20.67 -12.53
C GLU A 251 -2.01 19.17 -12.54
N GLY A 252 -1.34 18.43 -13.44
CA GLY A 252 -1.24 16.97 -13.39
C GLY A 252 0.01 16.55 -12.63
N ALA A 253 0.27 15.23 -12.60
CA ALA A 253 1.46 14.64 -12.00
C ALA A 253 1.90 13.41 -12.78
N GLU A 254 3.21 13.14 -12.81
CA GLU A 254 3.72 11.86 -13.28
C GLU A 254 4.58 11.19 -12.20
N TYR A 255 4.41 9.86 -12.07
CA TYR A 255 5.25 9.00 -11.24
C TYR A 255 5.87 7.90 -12.07
N GLN A 256 7.11 7.55 -11.77
CA GLN A 256 7.78 6.40 -12.37
C GLN A 256 7.51 5.16 -11.53
N LEU A 257 6.80 4.19 -12.10
CA LEU A 257 6.68 2.86 -11.50
C LEU A 257 7.96 2.08 -11.78
N ARG A 258 8.53 1.46 -10.75
CA ARG A 258 9.84 0.80 -10.81
C ARG A 258 9.78 -0.58 -10.15
N ALA A 259 10.57 -1.52 -10.66
CA ALA A 259 10.80 -2.83 -10.06
C ALA A 259 12.26 -2.94 -9.57
N GLN A 260 12.44 -3.43 -8.36
CA GLN A 260 13.73 -3.85 -7.81
C GLN A 260 13.76 -5.37 -7.80
N LEU A 261 14.45 -5.98 -8.76
CA LEU A 261 14.49 -7.45 -8.92
C LEU A 261 15.41 -8.09 -7.89
N CYS A 262 14.99 -9.23 -7.33
CA CYS A 262 15.83 -10.01 -6.42
C CYS A 262 17.05 -10.59 -7.16
N ARG A 263 18.25 -10.41 -6.58
CA ARG A 263 19.52 -11.00 -7.07
C ARG A 263 20.12 -12.01 -6.10
N ASP A 264 19.73 -11.96 -4.84
CA ASP A 264 20.30 -12.77 -3.77
C ASP A 264 19.22 -12.95 -2.69
N ILE A 265 18.65 -14.14 -2.58
CA ILE A 265 17.52 -14.41 -1.69
C ILE A 265 17.90 -14.27 -0.21
N ASP A 266 19.16 -14.48 0.15
CA ASP A 266 19.64 -14.36 1.54
C ASP A 266 19.72 -12.88 1.98
N LYS A 267 20.08 -11.98 1.05
CA LYS A 267 20.16 -10.53 1.30
C LYS A 267 18.88 -9.78 0.98
N MET A 268 18.03 -10.38 0.17
CA MET A 268 16.77 -9.81 -0.32
C MET A 268 15.63 -10.81 -0.03
N PRO A 269 15.38 -11.14 1.25
CA PRO A 269 14.44 -12.19 1.63
C PRO A 269 13.00 -11.83 1.24
N VAL A 270 12.20 -12.88 1.01
CA VAL A 270 10.77 -12.79 0.70
C VAL A 270 9.95 -12.74 1.99
N GLU A 271 10.29 -13.59 2.99
CA GLU A 271 9.47 -13.75 4.19
C GLU A 271 9.60 -12.63 5.23
N ASP A 272 10.68 -11.86 5.22
CA ASP A 272 10.86 -10.72 6.14
C ASP A 272 10.81 -9.38 5.39
N ALA A 273 9.64 -8.75 5.40
CA ALA A 273 9.44 -7.42 4.80
C ALA A 273 10.13 -6.28 5.57
N ALA A 274 10.74 -6.54 6.75
CA ALA A 274 11.53 -5.56 7.48
C ALA A 274 12.93 -5.37 6.88
N VAL A 275 13.38 -6.29 6.02
CA VAL A 275 14.69 -6.19 5.39
C VAL A 275 14.63 -5.23 4.20
N LEU A 276 15.44 -4.17 4.26
CA LEU A 276 15.64 -3.29 3.12
C LEU A 276 16.53 -3.98 2.08
N TRP A 277 16.02 -4.10 0.87
CA TRP A 277 16.81 -4.65 -0.23
C TRP A 277 17.86 -3.64 -0.70
N PRO A 278 19.16 -4.00 -0.74
CA PRO A 278 20.23 -3.07 -1.05
C PRO A 278 20.17 -2.57 -2.51
N GLU A 279 20.00 -1.28 -2.72
CA GLU A 279 20.00 -0.70 -4.09
C GLU A 279 21.36 -0.87 -4.80
N GLY A 280 22.46 -0.90 -4.05
CA GLY A 280 23.78 -1.19 -4.60
C GLY A 280 23.93 -2.61 -5.15
N LEU A 281 23.13 -3.56 -4.65
CA LEU A 281 23.07 -4.93 -5.18
C LEU A 281 22.08 -5.01 -6.35
N SER A 282 20.91 -4.43 -6.21
CA SER A 282 19.88 -4.40 -7.26
C SER A 282 19.16 -3.04 -7.27
N PRO A 283 19.44 -2.20 -8.27
CA PRO A 283 18.80 -0.89 -8.39
C PRO A 283 17.34 -1.01 -8.82
N HIS A 284 16.54 -0.01 -8.46
CA HIS A 284 15.20 0.14 -8.98
C HIS A 284 15.20 0.47 -10.47
N GLN A 285 14.53 -0.33 -11.29
CA GLN A 285 14.46 -0.19 -12.75
C GLN A 285 13.07 0.31 -13.17
N PRO A 286 12.96 1.32 -14.07
CA PRO A 286 11.68 1.82 -14.53
C PRO A 286 10.92 0.77 -15.35
N VAL A 287 9.62 0.59 -15.05
CA VAL A 287 8.75 -0.36 -15.76
C VAL A 287 7.53 0.31 -16.40
N ALA A 288 7.09 1.44 -15.87
CA ALA A 288 5.98 2.22 -16.45
C ALA A 288 5.99 3.67 -15.94
N THR A 289 5.21 4.51 -16.60
CA THR A 289 4.89 5.87 -16.14
C THR A 289 3.41 5.94 -15.76
N LEU A 290 3.15 6.35 -14.54
CA LEU A 290 1.81 6.66 -14.04
C LEU A 290 1.54 8.14 -14.33
N ARG A 291 0.57 8.43 -15.22
CA ARG A 291 0.17 9.78 -15.64
C ARG A 291 -1.16 10.13 -15.01
N ILE A 292 -1.20 11.24 -14.29
CA ILE A 292 -2.39 11.70 -13.61
C ILE A 292 -2.72 13.10 -14.14
N PRO A 293 -3.81 13.27 -14.90
CA PRO A 293 -4.18 14.59 -15.44
C PRO A 293 -4.75 15.50 -14.37
N LYS A 294 -4.79 16.79 -14.67
CA LYS A 294 -5.54 17.81 -13.91
C LYS A 294 -7.01 17.40 -13.80
N GLN A 295 -7.56 17.44 -12.57
CA GLN A 295 -8.91 16.98 -12.27
C GLN A 295 -9.38 17.42 -10.87
N ASP A 296 -10.67 17.26 -10.54
CA ASP A 296 -11.14 17.27 -9.16
C ASP A 296 -10.72 15.98 -8.46
N ALA A 297 -9.90 16.09 -7.42
CA ALA A 297 -9.35 14.94 -6.70
C ALA A 297 -10.28 14.42 -5.60
N TYR A 298 -11.32 15.16 -5.20
CA TYR A 298 -12.10 14.83 -4.00
C TYR A 298 -13.53 15.38 -4.03
N SER A 299 -14.23 15.23 -5.16
CA SER A 299 -15.66 15.56 -5.21
C SER A 299 -16.46 14.69 -4.23
N PRO A 300 -17.64 15.13 -3.76
CA PRO A 300 -18.50 14.32 -2.89
C PRO A 300 -18.82 12.95 -3.49
N ALA A 301 -19.04 12.87 -4.79
CA ALA A 301 -19.32 11.62 -5.49
C ALA A 301 -18.10 10.68 -5.48
N ARG A 302 -16.89 11.20 -5.77
CA ARG A 302 -15.64 10.43 -5.69
C ARG A 302 -15.36 9.93 -4.30
N ARG A 303 -15.59 10.76 -3.29
CA ARG A 303 -15.39 10.38 -1.90
C ARG A 303 -16.26 9.18 -1.52
N VAL A 304 -17.56 9.26 -1.78
CA VAL A 304 -18.50 8.17 -1.47
C VAL A 304 -18.12 6.92 -2.25
N TYR A 305 -17.89 7.04 -3.55
CA TYR A 305 -17.49 5.90 -4.37
C TYR A 305 -16.18 5.28 -3.87
N GLY A 306 -15.17 6.08 -3.65
CA GLY A 306 -13.83 5.64 -3.28
C GLY A 306 -13.73 5.08 -1.86
N ASP A 307 -14.46 5.64 -0.88
CA ASP A 307 -14.38 5.18 0.51
C ASP A 307 -15.37 4.04 0.81
N ASP A 308 -16.58 4.07 0.22
CA ASP A 308 -17.65 3.14 0.58
C ASP A 308 -17.86 2.01 -0.44
N VAL A 309 -17.70 2.28 -1.75
CA VAL A 309 -18.01 1.31 -2.82
C VAL A 309 -16.75 0.60 -3.31
N LEU A 310 -15.70 1.36 -3.67
CA LEU A 310 -14.47 0.82 -4.22
C LEU A 310 -13.66 0.04 -3.19
N SER A 311 -13.07 -1.09 -3.61
CA SER A 311 -12.13 -1.88 -2.81
C SER A 311 -10.75 -1.89 -3.44
N PHE A 312 -9.73 -2.01 -2.60
CA PHE A 312 -8.36 -2.32 -3.00
C PHE A 312 -7.90 -3.53 -2.19
N ASN A 313 -7.29 -4.49 -2.88
CA ASN A 313 -6.78 -5.71 -2.26
C ASN A 313 -5.50 -6.14 -2.99
N PRO A 314 -4.37 -6.36 -2.30
CA PRO A 314 -3.13 -6.77 -2.95
C PRO A 314 -3.25 -8.12 -3.68
N TRP A 315 -4.28 -8.91 -3.37
CA TRP A 315 -4.58 -10.18 -4.04
C TRP A 315 -5.57 -10.05 -5.21
N HIS A 316 -6.13 -8.88 -5.47
CA HIS A 316 -6.81 -8.59 -6.73
C HIS A 316 -5.79 -8.39 -7.83
N GLY A 317 -5.50 -9.44 -8.58
CA GLY A 317 -4.48 -9.38 -9.59
C GLY A 317 -4.27 -10.71 -10.33
N VAL A 318 -3.27 -10.69 -11.18
CA VAL A 318 -2.84 -11.87 -11.94
C VAL A 318 -1.73 -12.61 -11.22
N LYS A 319 -1.64 -13.94 -11.43
CA LYS A 319 -0.60 -14.81 -10.83
C LYS A 319 0.84 -14.32 -11.11
N ALA A 320 1.05 -13.65 -12.23
CA ALA A 320 2.34 -13.04 -12.56
C ALA A 320 2.78 -11.94 -11.57
N HIS A 321 1.86 -11.40 -10.75
CA HIS A 321 2.14 -10.39 -9.73
C HIS A 321 1.66 -10.80 -8.34
N GLN A 322 1.75 -12.10 -8.03
CA GLN A 322 1.36 -12.65 -6.73
C GLN A 322 2.14 -11.97 -5.59
N PRO A 323 1.47 -11.44 -4.56
CA PRO A 323 2.11 -11.01 -3.33
C PRO A 323 2.81 -12.16 -2.62
N LEU A 324 4.00 -11.93 -2.04
CA LEU A 324 4.83 -12.97 -1.43
C LEU A 324 5.15 -12.67 0.04
N GLY A 325 5.34 -13.73 0.82
CA GLY A 325 5.71 -13.72 2.22
C GLY A 325 4.54 -13.77 3.19
N SER A 326 4.81 -14.20 4.43
CA SER A 326 3.80 -14.47 5.46
C SER A 326 2.88 -13.29 5.75
N ILE A 327 3.42 -12.06 5.77
CA ILE A 327 2.63 -10.85 5.96
C ILE A 327 1.65 -10.57 4.80
N MET A 328 1.93 -11.08 3.61
CA MET A 328 1.04 -10.94 2.46
C MET A 328 0.01 -12.06 2.42
N ARG A 329 0.34 -13.26 2.87
CA ARG A 329 -0.61 -14.40 2.96
C ARG A 329 -1.75 -14.13 3.95
N VAL A 330 -1.47 -13.56 5.12
CA VAL A 330 -2.53 -13.16 6.08
C VAL A 330 -3.49 -12.13 5.48
N ARG A 331 -3.03 -11.31 4.54
CA ARG A 331 -3.86 -10.27 3.89
C ARG A 331 -4.97 -10.84 3.01
N ILE A 332 -4.90 -12.10 2.57
CA ILE A 332 -5.98 -12.74 1.82
C ILE A 332 -7.28 -12.66 2.63
N ALA A 333 -7.27 -13.25 3.83
CA ALA A 333 -8.44 -13.29 4.69
C ALA A 333 -8.75 -11.91 5.34
N ALA A 334 -7.71 -11.14 5.69
CA ALA A 334 -7.87 -9.83 6.33
C ALA A 334 -8.59 -8.84 5.41
N TYR A 335 -8.17 -8.72 4.15
CA TYR A 335 -8.79 -7.80 3.20
C TYR A 335 -10.21 -8.24 2.80
N GLU A 336 -10.44 -9.54 2.64
CA GLU A 336 -11.79 -10.03 2.33
C GLU A 336 -12.78 -9.75 3.47
N ARG A 337 -12.42 -10.09 4.72
CA ARG A 337 -13.27 -9.81 5.89
C ARG A 337 -13.50 -8.32 6.12
N SER A 338 -12.47 -7.49 5.93
CA SER A 338 -12.56 -6.04 6.05
C SER A 338 -13.51 -5.46 5.00
N THR A 339 -13.33 -5.85 3.74
CA THR A 339 -14.16 -5.39 2.63
C THR A 339 -15.62 -5.80 2.84
N GLN A 340 -15.88 -7.08 3.09
CA GLN A 340 -17.23 -7.60 3.34
C GLN A 340 -17.92 -6.82 4.45
N ARG A 341 -17.28 -6.68 5.62
CA ARG A 341 -17.82 -5.96 6.78
C ARG A 341 -18.13 -4.50 6.46
N ARG A 342 -17.24 -3.80 5.77
CA ARG A 342 -17.44 -2.39 5.40
C ARG A 342 -18.66 -2.22 4.50
N HIS A 343 -18.83 -3.07 3.50
CA HIS A 343 -19.99 -3.03 2.61
C HIS A 343 -21.30 -3.38 3.32
N GLU A 344 -21.29 -4.43 4.14
CA GLU A 344 -22.47 -4.84 4.93
C GLU A 344 -22.90 -3.74 5.92
N TRP A 345 -21.98 -3.21 6.70
CA TRP A 345 -22.31 -2.23 7.75
C TRP A 345 -22.71 -0.85 7.21
N ASN A 346 -22.17 -0.47 6.05
CA ASN A 346 -22.54 0.77 5.37
C ASN A 346 -23.70 0.60 4.39
N ALA A 347 -24.23 -0.62 4.22
CA ALA A 347 -25.27 -0.96 3.24
C ALA A 347 -24.90 -0.47 1.81
N GLN A 348 -23.65 -0.64 1.43
CA GLN A 348 -23.13 -0.24 0.12
C GLN A 348 -22.74 -1.47 -0.72
N PRO A 349 -22.96 -1.45 -2.04
CA PRO A 349 -22.53 -2.54 -2.90
C PRO A 349 -21.00 -2.59 -3.00
N ARG A 350 -20.45 -3.80 -3.13
CA ARG A 350 -19.06 -3.99 -3.56
C ARG A 350 -19.04 -3.98 -5.09
N VAL A 351 -18.36 -3.03 -5.68
CA VAL A 351 -18.24 -2.89 -7.14
C VAL A 351 -16.76 -2.81 -7.52
N GLU A 352 -16.36 -3.69 -8.43
CA GLU A 352 -15.05 -3.62 -9.08
C GLU A 352 -15.24 -3.00 -10.46
N PRO A 353 -14.62 -1.85 -10.76
CA PRO A 353 -14.81 -1.17 -12.03
C PRO A 353 -14.22 -1.98 -13.19
N GLU A 354 -14.98 -2.08 -14.28
CA GLU A 354 -14.52 -2.66 -15.55
C GLU A 354 -13.95 -1.59 -16.49
N THR A 355 -14.40 -0.35 -16.32
CA THR A 355 -13.97 0.80 -17.10
C THR A 355 -13.73 2.03 -16.23
N ILE A 356 -12.88 2.95 -16.70
CA ILE A 356 -12.64 4.22 -16.02
C ILE A 356 -13.89 5.14 -15.99
N GLY A 357 -14.83 4.94 -16.91
CA GLY A 357 -16.07 5.70 -16.97
C GLY A 357 -17.03 5.44 -15.82
N GLU A 358 -16.89 4.32 -15.11
CA GLU A 358 -17.68 3.99 -13.93
C GLU A 358 -17.25 4.79 -12.68
N ILE A 359 -16.08 5.40 -12.73
CA ILE A 359 -15.58 6.23 -11.63
C ILE A 359 -16.22 7.63 -11.74
N PRO A 360 -16.88 8.15 -10.70
CA PRO A 360 -17.47 9.49 -10.70
C PRO A 360 -16.45 10.60 -11.00
N ASP A 361 -16.95 11.73 -11.50
CA ASP A 361 -16.14 12.95 -11.69
C ASP A 361 -16.12 13.84 -10.44
#